data_26bc6582b54335e67aadf56845ded15d
#
_entry.id   26bc6582b54335e67aadf56845ded15d
#
_cell.length_a   1.000
_cell.length_b   1.000
_cell.length_c   1.000
_cell.angle_alpha   90.00
_cell.angle_beta   90.00
_cell.angle_gamma   90.00
#
_symmetry.space_group_name_H-M   'P 1'
#
loop_
_entity.id
_entity.type
_entity.pdbx_description
1 polymer ?
#
loop_
_entity_poly.entity_id
_entity_poly.type
_entity_poly.pdbx_seq_one_letter_code
_entity_poly.pdbx_strand_id
1 'polypeptide(L)'
;FKTRDMPRVAISVDMPDTGVDVREAVNLGCAKPVYSYVKFWQMIGRGTRVLENDPALRKEWCPEKDRFLIIDCWANFEYFKLEPRGREPGSQVPMPVRLFRARLDQLATLFAKGDVAAITRLKLDLRGDLTALPAYNVVVRENRTLLNQVNADGFWDRLVPEDLVFLRQSIAPVMRATANVEAKSYRLQIDLVELGTALAA
;
A
#
# COMPACT_ATOMS: atom_id res chain seq x y z
N PHE A 1 28.39 12.29 10.89
CA PHE A 1 27.37 12.56 11.90
C PHE A 1 27.79 11.98 13.27
N LYS A 2 28.17 10.70 13.34
CA LYS A 2 28.60 10.07 14.60
C LYS A 2 29.98 10.54 15.10
N THR A 3 30.88 10.85 14.19
CA THR A 3 32.31 11.08 14.48
C THR A 3 32.75 12.52 14.31
N ARG A 4 31.95 13.37 13.70
CA ARG A 4 32.24 14.79 13.43
C ARG A 4 31.11 15.66 13.97
N ASP A 5 31.42 16.86 14.42
CA ASP A 5 30.44 17.82 14.95
C ASP A 5 29.55 18.44 13.88
N MET A 6 29.96 18.34 12.62
CA MET A 6 29.20 18.81 11.46
C MET A 6 29.01 17.67 10.45
N PRO A 7 27.89 17.62 9.71
CA PRO A 7 26.73 18.53 9.78
C PRO A 7 25.83 18.26 11.00
N ARG A 8 25.13 19.27 11.52
CA ARG A 8 24.16 19.14 12.63
C ARG A 8 22.75 18.85 12.20
N VAL A 9 22.49 18.87 10.90
CA VAL A 9 21.20 18.54 10.30
C VAL A 9 21.36 17.37 9.35
N ALA A 10 20.54 16.34 9.50
CA ALA A 10 20.46 15.23 8.56
C ALA A 10 19.03 15.16 7.97
N ILE A 11 18.94 15.03 6.67
CA ILE A 11 17.69 14.79 5.97
C ILE A 11 17.70 13.35 5.49
N SER A 12 16.62 12.62 5.77
CA SER A 12 16.47 11.24 5.35
C SER A 12 15.10 10.98 4.75
N VAL A 13 15.08 10.18 3.71
CA VAL A 13 13.86 9.67 3.07
C VAL A 13 13.78 8.18 3.41
N ASP A 14 12.68 7.77 4.02
CA ASP A 14 12.40 6.37 4.42
C ASP A 14 13.52 5.72 5.26
N MET A 15 13.71 6.20 6.46
CA MET A 15 14.72 5.77 7.45
C MET A 15 14.24 4.68 8.45
N PRO A 16 13.78 3.49 8.05
CA PRO A 16 13.59 2.42 9.03
C PRO A 16 14.86 1.63 9.31
N ASP A 17 15.76 1.41 8.33
CA ASP A 17 16.71 0.30 8.39
C ASP A 17 18.20 0.66 8.44
N THR A 18 18.57 1.93 8.48
CA THR A 18 19.99 2.30 8.33
C THR A 18 20.86 2.14 9.58
N GLY A 19 20.35 1.58 10.67
CA GLY A 19 21.14 1.32 11.89
C GLY A 19 21.85 2.56 12.48
N VAL A 20 21.52 3.76 12.01
CA VAL A 20 22.10 5.00 12.48
C VAL A 20 21.55 5.33 13.86
N ASP A 21 22.35 5.10 14.86
CA ASP A 21 22.07 5.49 16.24
C ASP A 21 22.73 6.85 16.52
N VAL A 22 21.92 7.90 16.64
CA VAL A 22 22.36 9.26 17.01
C VAL A 22 21.66 9.63 18.30
N ARG A 23 22.39 9.56 19.40
CA ARG A 23 21.86 9.85 20.74
C ARG A 23 21.60 11.34 20.93
N GLU A 24 22.37 12.17 20.26
CA GLU A 24 22.32 13.63 20.30
C GLU A 24 21.19 14.25 19.45
N ALA A 25 20.25 13.45 18.92
CA ALA A 25 19.11 13.97 18.20
C ALA A 25 18.16 14.71 19.17
N VAL A 26 18.21 16.03 19.18
CA VAL A 26 17.40 16.93 20.03
C VAL A 26 16.19 17.51 19.30
N ASN A 27 16.18 17.48 17.99
CA ASN A 27 15.04 17.89 17.15
C ASN A 27 14.74 16.84 16.11
N LEU A 28 13.46 16.51 15.96
CA LEU A 28 12.96 15.58 14.96
C LEU A 28 11.91 16.26 14.09
N GLY A 29 12.21 16.48 12.81
CA GLY A 29 11.29 17.07 11.84
C GLY A 29 10.57 16.01 11.02
N CYS A 30 9.24 15.96 11.11
CA CYS A 30 8.39 15.09 10.28
C CYS A 30 7.89 15.90 9.08
N ALA A 31 8.65 15.90 7.97
CA ALA A 31 8.37 16.71 6.79
C ALA A 31 7.50 15.98 5.72
N LYS A 32 6.91 14.83 6.06
CA LYS A 32 5.98 14.11 5.20
C LYS A 32 4.90 13.39 6.04
N PRO A 33 3.74 13.04 5.44
CA PRO A 33 2.74 12.24 6.12
C PRO A 33 3.26 10.81 6.36
N VAL A 34 2.99 10.29 7.55
CA VAL A 34 3.31 8.92 7.96
C VAL A 34 2.00 8.22 8.29
N TYR A 35 1.72 7.10 7.61
CA TYR A 35 0.48 6.35 7.81
C TYR A 35 0.69 5.04 8.58
N SER A 36 1.93 4.54 8.63
CA SER A 36 2.27 3.33 9.35
C SER A 36 2.55 3.62 10.82
N TYR A 37 1.83 2.98 11.71
CA TYR A 37 2.03 3.05 13.15
C TYR A 37 3.47 2.69 13.56
N VAL A 38 3.99 1.58 13.02
CA VAL A 38 5.35 1.11 13.31
C VAL A 38 6.38 2.14 12.89
N LYS A 39 6.29 2.68 11.65
CA LYS A 39 7.20 3.72 11.15
C LYS A 39 7.14 4.99 11.99
N PHE A 40 5.94 5.41 12.38
CA PHE A 40 5.75 6.60 13.22
C PHE A 40 6.50 6.46 14.55
N TRP A 41 6.27 5.36 15.28
CA TRP A 41 6.92 5.12 16.56
C TRP A 41 8.43 4.87 16.45
N GLN A 42 8.89 4.25 15.35
CA GLN A 42 10.33 4.15 15.06
C GLN A 42 11.00 5.51 14.88
N MET A 43 10.31 6.45 14.20
CA MET A 43 10.78 7.83 14.05
C MET A 43 10.85 8.54 15.41
N ILE A 44 9.77 8.48 16.20
CA ILE A 44 9.74 9.05 17.56
C ILE A 44 10.85 8.45 18.44
N GLY A 45 11.04 7.14 18.38
CA GLY A 45 12.08 6.43 19.11
C GLY A 45 13.53 6.88 18.79
N ARG A 46 13.75 7.58 17.69
CA ARG A 46 15.06 8.20 17.41
C ARG A 46 15.35 9.39 18.31
N GLY A 47 14.32 10.17 18.66
CA GLY A 47 14.46 11.30 19.60
C GLY A 47 14.57 10.87 21.05
N THR A 48 14.02 9.71 21.43
CA THR A 48 14.02 9.25 22.84
C THR A 48 15.35 8.67 23.32
N ARG A 49 16.36 8.57 22.43
CA ARG A 49 17.69 8.05 22.80
C ARG A 49 18.34 8.90 23.88
N VAL A 50 18.87 8.24 24.92
CA VAL A 50 19.56 8.89 26.02
C VAL A 50 21.04 9.07 25.67
N LEU A 51 21.65 10.17 26.15
CA LEU A 51 23.09 10.40 25.97
C LEU A 51 23.92 9.33 26.68
N GLU A 52 25.22 9.28 26.34
CA GLU A 52 26.17 8.43 27.06
C GLU A 52 26.15 8.76 28.55
N ASN A 53 26.28 7.74 29.38
CA ASN A 53 26.36 7.92 30.85
C ASN A 53 27.60 8.68 31.26
N ASP A 54 28.74 8.44 30.59
CA ASP A 54 29.98 9.14 30.80
C ASP A 54 29.94 10.52 30.11
N PRO A 55 29.99 11.63 30.87
CA PRO A 55 30.01 12.98 30.35
C PRO A 55 31.17 13.25 29.36
N ALA A 56 32.31 12.57 29.54
CA ALA A 56 33.47 12.74 28.69
C ALA A 56 33.25 12.21 27.26
N LEU A 57 32.26 11.32 27.05
CA LEU A 57 31.91 10.78 25.76
C LEU A 57 30.79 11.58 25.06
N ARG A 58 30.25 12.58 25.76
CA ARG A 58 29.20 13.44 25.18
C ARG A 58 29.81 14.50 24.27
N LYS A 59 29.01 14.94 23.31
CA LYS A 59 29.40 16.00 22.39
C LYS A 59 29.38 17.38 23.07
N GLU A 60 30.35 18.23 22.84
CA GLU A 60 30.41 19.57 23.41
C GLU A 60 29.16 20.39 23.13
N TRP A 61 28.54 20.22 21.95
CA TRP A 61 27.33 20.92 21.54
C TRP A 61 26.03 20.28 22.09
N CYS A 62 26.11 19.11 22.73
CA CYS A 62 24.97 18.42 23.36
C CYS A 62 25.42 17.79 24.71
N PRO A 63 25.81 18.61 25.71
CA PRO A 63 26.29 18.10 27.00
C PRO A 63 25.18 17.47 27.82
N GLU A 64 23.94 17.94 27.61
CA GLU A 64 22.75 17.49 28.31
C GLU A 64 21.58 17.31 27.35
N LYS A 65 20.73 16.32 27.61
CA LYS A 65 19.51 16.07 26.88
C LYS A 65 18.47 15.50 27.83
N ASP A 66 17.57 16.35 28.27
CA ASP A 66 16.42 16.00 29.13
C ASP A 66 15.13 15.81 28.31
N ARG A 67 15.12 16.38 27.10
CA ARG A 67 13.99 16.37 26.18
C ARG A 67 14.43 16.39 24.72
N PHE A 68 13.50 16.17 23.82
CA PHE A 68 13.66 16.44 22.40
C PHE A 68 12.39 17.09 21.86
N LEU A 69 12.55 17.90 20.81
CA LEU A 69 11.46 18.57 20.14
C LEU A 69 11.03 17.79 18.90
N ILE A 70 9.73 17.69 18.70
CA ILE A 70 9.17 17.16 17.46
C ILE A 70 8.49 18.30 16.69
N ILE A 71 8.90 18.49 15.46
CA ILE A 71 8.31 19.45 14.51
C ILE A 71 7.50 18.63 13.52
N ASP A 72 6.19 18.62 13.69
CA ASP A 72 5.28 17.85 12.86
C ASP A 72 4.61 18.74 11.81
N CYS A 73 5.12 18.69 10.57
CA CYS A 73 4.64 19.53 9.47
C CYS A 73 3.37 18.97 8.79
N TRP A 74 2.92 17.77 9.13
CA TRP A 74 1.85 17.05 8.42
C TRP A 74 0.76 16.50 9.33
N ALA A 75 0.66 17.00 10.55
CA ALA A 75 -0.33 16.59 11.54
C ALA A 75 -0.35 15.05 11.78
N ASN A 76 0.84 14.40 11.78
CA ASN A 76 0.95 12.98 12.01
C ASN A 76 0.42 12.56 13.39
N PHE A 77 0.65 13.39 14.43
CA PHE A 77 0.10 13.15 15.76
C PHE A 77 -1.42 13.19 15.79
N GLU A 78 -2.05 14.13 15.08
CA GLU A 78 -3.51 14.19 14.97
C GLU A 78 -4.05 12.97 14.21
N TYR A 79 -3.36 12.56 13.15
CA TYR A 79 -3.72 11.35 12.43
C TYR A 79 -3.73 10.11 13.34
N PHE A 80 -2.67 9.87 14.12
CA PHE A 80 -2.59 8.71 15.01
C PHE A 80 -3.45 8.83 16.27
N LYS A 81 -3.91 10.02 16.61
CA LYS A 81 -4.94 10.23 17.64
C LYS A 81 -6.32 9.77 17.17
N LEU A 82 -6.63 10.01 15.90
CA LEU A 82 -7.87 9.58 15.26
C LEU A 82 -7.81 8.12 14.79
N GLU A 83 -6.66 7.68 14.31
CA GLU A 83 -6.38 6.32 13.83
C GLU A 83 -5.21 5.68 14.62
N PRO A 84 -5.42 5.23 15.88
CA PRO A 84 -4.33 4.82 16.78
C PRO A 84 -3.47 3.66 16.28
N ARG A 85 -4.03 2.79 15.42
CA ARG A 85 -3.29 1.67 14.82
C ARG A 85 -2.56 2.04 13.54
N GLY A 86 -2.83 3.24 12.99
CA GLY A 86 -2.32 3.64 11.69
C GLY A 86 -2.76 2.69 10.58
N ARG A 87 -2.08 2.79 9.44
CA ARG A 87 -2.23 1.84 8.33
C ARG A 87 -0.92 1.06 8.17
N GLU A 88 -1.00 -0.26 8.26
CA GLU A 88 0.15 -1.13 8.00
C GLU A 88 0.67 -0.91 6.56
N PRO A 89 2.00 -0.75 6.35
CA PRO A 89 2.57 -0.77 5.01
C PRO A 89 2.30 -2.14 4.39
N GLY A 90 1.42 -2.18 3.39
CA GLY A 90 0.98 -3.44 2.76
C GLY A 90 -0.45 -3.86 3.10
N SER A 91 -1.13 -3.21 4.06
CA SER A 91 -2.56 -3.45 4.32
C SER A 91 -3.48 -2.82 3.25
N GLN A 92 -2.97 -1.90 2.44
CA GLN A 92 -3.72 -1.39 1.30
C GLN A 92 -3.73 -2.42 0.19
N VAL A 93 -4.93 -2.92 -0.10
CA VAL A 93 -5.13 -3.75 -1.29
C VAL A 93 -4.66 -2.98 -2.52
N PRO A 94 -3.71 -3.51 -3.31
CA PRO A 94 -3.20 -2.82 -4.50
C PRO A 94 -4.30 -2.38 -5.44
N MET A 95 -4.15 -1.22 -6.11
CA MET A 95 -5.17 -0.67 -7.00
C MET A 95 -5.64 -1.66 -8.07
N PRO A 96 -4.77 -2.43 -8.75
CA PRO A 96 -5.23 -3.44 -9.71
C PRO A 96 -6.12 -4.52 -9.08
N VAL A 97 -5.81 -4.95 -7.86
CA VAL A 97 -6.64 -5.91 -7.12
C VAL A 97 -8.00 -5.31 -6.77
N ARG A 98 -8.03 -4.03 -6.37
CA ARG A 98 -9.28 -3.31 -6.08
C ARG A 98 -10.14 -3.17 -7.32
N LEU A 99 -9.55 -2.75 -8.44
CA LEU A 99 -10.27 -2.63 -9.71
C LEU A 99 -10.87 -3.97 -10.16
N PHE A 100 -10.07 -5.02 -10.11
CA PHE A 100 -10.55 -6.35 -10.49
C PHE A 100 -11.72 -6.80 -9.61
N ARG A 101 -11.64 -6.58 -8.30
CA ARG A 101 -12.74 -6.89 -7.35
C ARG A 101 -13.98 -6.04 -7.62
N ALA A 102 -13.83 -4.74 -7.88
CA ALA A 102 -14.96 -3.87 -8.22
C ALA A 102 -15.67 -4.33 -9.49
N ARG A 103 -14.91 -4.76 -10.53
CA ARG A 103 -15.47 -5.36 -11.75
C ARG A 103 -16.22 -6.67 -11.46
N LEU A 104 -15.74 -7.50 -10.52
CA LEU A 104 -16.47 -8.72 -10.12
C LEU A 104 -17.78 -8.37 -9.39
N ASP A 105 -17.80 -7.32 -8.58
CA ASP A 105 -19.02 -6.86 -7.91
C ASP A 105 -20.05 -6.33 -8.93
N GLN A 106 -19.57 -5.56 -9.90
CA GLN A 106 -20.41 -5.12 -11.02
C GLN A 106 -20.96 -6.30 -11.81
N LEU A 107 -20.12 -7.30 -12.09
CA LEU A 107 -20.54 -8.51 -12.82
C LEU A 107 -21.62 -9.29 -12.06
N ALA A 108 -21.51 -9.40 -10.73
CA ALA A 108 -22.54 -10.02 -9.89
C ALA A 108 -23.90 -9.30 -10.01
N THR A 109 -23.87 -7.96 -9.98
CA THR A 109 -25.08 -7.13 -10.15
C THR A 109 -25.70 -7.31 -11.54
N LEU A 110 -24.87 -7.35 -12.60
CA LEU A 110 -25.32 -7.56 -13.97
C LEU A 110 -25.92 -8.96 -14.19
N PHE A 111 -25.38 -9.98 -13.54
CA PHE A 111 -25.97 -11.33 -13.56
C PHE A 111 -27.39 -11.32 -12.96
N ALA A 112 -27.59 -10.62 -11.86
CA ALA A 112 -28.90 -10.51 -11.22
C ALA A 112 -29.93 -9.78 -12.12
N LYS A 113 -29.48 -8.84 -12.96
CA LYS A 113 -30.32 -8.10 -13.90
C LYS A 113 -30.53 -8.80 -15.25
N GLY A 114 -29.66 -9.74 -15.62
CA GLY A 114 -29.72 -10.43 -16.90
C GLY A 114 -29.28 -9.58 -18.11
N ASP A 115 -28.47 -8.52 -17.90
CA ASP A 115 -27.92 -7.70 -19.00
C ASP A 115 -26.78 -8.43 -19.71
N VAL A 116 -27.12 -9.21 -20.69
CA VAL A 116 -26.19 -10.06 -21.45
C VAL A 116 -25.09 -9.26 -22.17
N ALA A 117 -25.42 -8.07 -22.69
CA ALA A 117 -24.45 -7.25 -23.42
C ALA A 117 -23.40 -6.68 -22.48
N ALA A 118 -23.82 -6.13 -21.33
CA ALA A 118 -22.93 -5.60 -20.31
C ALA A 118 -22.08 -6.73 -19.67
N ILE A 119 -22.67 -7.89 -19.39
CA ILE A 119 -21.97 -9.07 -18.90
C ILE A 119 -20.85 -9.49 -19.86
N THR A 120 -21.15 -9.59 -21.17
CA THR A 120 -20.17 -10.00 -22.18
C THR A 120 -19.00 -9.02 -22.23
N ARG A 121 -19.28 -7.72 -22.23
CA ARG A 121 -18.25 -6.68 -22.25
C ARG A 121 -17.34 -6.77 -21.01
N LEU A 122 -17.94 -6.89 -19.82
CA LEU A 122 -17.18 -6.92 -18.56
C LEU A 122 -16.35 -8.20 -18.43
N LYS A 123 -16.82 -9.34 -18.95
CA LYS A 123 -16.02 -10.58 -19.05
C LYS A 123 -14.78 -10.38 -19.93
N LEU A 124 -14.91 -9.65 -21.05
CA LEU A 124 -13.76 -9.32 -21.92
C LEU A 124 -12.75 -8.42 -21.19
N ASP A 125 -13.21 -7.42 -20.45
CA ASP A 125 -12.33 -6.54 -19.68
C ASP A 125 -11.56 -7.32 -18.61
N LEU A 126 -12.22 -8.18 -17.83
CA LEU A 126 -11.60 -9.04 -16.82
C LEU A 126 -10.60 -10.02 -17.43
N ARG A 127 -10.91 -10.63 -18.57
CA ARG A 127 -9.99 -11.49 -19.30
C ARG A 127 -8.78 -10.71 -19.82
N GLY A 128 -9.01 -9.50 -20.31
CA GLY A 128 -7.95 -8.58 -20.75
C GLY A 128 -6.98 -8.25 -19.65
N ASP A 129 -7.47 -7.95 -18.46
CA ASP A 129 -6.62 -7.67 -17.26
C ASP A 129 -5.70 -8.87 -16.94
N LEU A 130 -6.21 -10.10 -17.02
CA LEU A 130 -5.43 -11.30 -16.74
C LEU A 130 -4.38 -11.60 -17.81
N THR A 131 -4.70 -11.38 -19.07
CA THR A 131 -3.77 -11.59 -20.18
C THR A 131 -2.66 -10.54 -20.22
N ALA A 132 -2.89 -9.35 -19.67
CA ALA A 132 -1.90 -8.29 -19.54
C ALA A 132 -0.87 -8.52 -18.41
N LEU A 133 -1.04 -9.55 -17.59
CA LEU A 133 -0.10 -9.84 -16.50
C LEU A 133 1.28 -10.25 -17.04
N PRO A 134 2.39 -9.69 -16.50
CA PRO A 134 3.73 -9.99 -16.98
C PRO A 134 4.15 -11.42 -16.60
N ALA A 135 4.34 -12.28 -17.58
CA ALA A 135 4.67 -13.69 -17.40
C ALA A 135 5.98 -13.94 -16.63
N TYR A 136 6.90 -12.97 -16.61
CA TYR A 136 8.17 -13.03 -15.87
C TYR A 136 8.02 -12.76 -14.38
N ASN A 137 6.88 -12.22 -13.92
CA ASN A 137 6.65 -11.88 -12.52
C ASN A 137 6.52 -13.16 -11.67
N VAL A 138 7.19 -13.18 -10.51
CA VAL A 138 7.20 -14.33 -9.59
C VAL A 138 5.78 -14.73 -9.18
N VAL A 139 4.93 -13.76 -8.83
CA VAL A 139 3.53 -14.01 -8.43
C VAL A 139 2.74 -14.68 -9.56
N VAL A 140 2.93 -14.26 -10.80
CA VAL A 140 2.28 -14.86 -11.97
C VAL A 140 2.76 -16.30 -12.18
N ARG A 141 4.07 -16.53 -12.04
CA ARG A 141 4.67 -17.87 -12.17
C ARG A 141 4.18 -18.83 -11.09
N GLU A 142 4.12 -18.41 -9.84
CA GLU A 142 3.63 -19.19 -8.71
C GLU A 142 2.15 -19.57 -8.86
N ASN A 143 1.35 -18.71 -9.50
CA ASN A 143 -0.08 -18.91 -9.69
C ASN A 143 -0.44 -19.40 -11.12
N ARG A 144 0.54 -19.92 -11.87
CA ARG A 144 0.37 -20.30 -13.27
C ARG A 144 -0.76 -21.33 -13.49
N THR A 145 -0.91 -22.29 -12.59
CA THR A 145 -1.98 -23.30 -12.68
C THR A 145 -3.37 -22.66 -12.58
N LEU A 146 -3.56 -21.72 -11.64
CA LEU A 146 -4.81 -21.00 -11.48
C LEU A 146 -5.09 -20.10 -12.70
N LEU A 147 -4.07 -19.40 -13.19
CA LEU A 147 -4.20 -18.56 -14.39
C LEU A 147 -4.50 -19.39 -15.64
N ASN A 148 -3.91 -20.56 -15.79
CA ASN A 148 -4.23 -21.46 -16.90
C ASN A 148 -5.69 -21.96 -16.84
N GLN A 149 -6.22 -22.22 -15.64
CA GLN A 149 -7.61 -22.60 -15.44
C GLN A 149 -8.58 -21.52 -15.94
N VAL A 150 -8.34 -20.25 -15.57
CA VAL A 150 -9.21 -19.13 -15.98
C VAL A 150 -8.97 -18.65 -17.41
N ASN A 151 -7.83 -18.96 -18.00
CA ASN A 151 -7.53 -18.68 -19.41
C ASN A 151 -7.88 -19.84 -20.35
N ALA A 152 -8.35 -20.97 -19.81
CA ALA A 152 -8.80 -22.10 -20.63
C ALA A 152 -10.00 -21.71 -21.49
N ASP A 153 -10.07 -22.30 -22.67
CA ASP A 153 -11.17 -22.06 -23.60
C ASP A 153 -12.53 -22.41 -22.98
N GLY A 154 -13.47 -21.50 -23.11
CA GLY A 154 -14.83 -21.65 -22.61
C GLY A 154 -15.02 -21.38 -21.11
N PHE A 155 -13.98 -21.06 -20.33
CA PHE A 155 -14.17 -20.68 -18.92
C PHE A 155 -15.08 -19.45 -18.80
N TRP A 156 -14.76 -18.38 -19.52
CA TRP A 156 -15.53 -17.13 -19.50
C TRP A 156 -16.92 -17.25 -20.13
N ASP A 157 -17.11 -18.16 -21.08
CA ASP A 157 -18.39 -18.39 -21.70
C ASP A 157 -19.38 -19.07 -20.75
N ARG A 158 -18.87 -20.01 -19.96
CA ARG A 158 -19.64 -20.79 -18.96
C ARG A 158 -19.64 -20.19 -17.57
N LEU A 159 -19.03 -19.00 -17.39
CA LEU A 159 -18.91 -18.34 -16.08
C LEU A 159 -20.28 -18.10 -15.46
N VAL A 160 -20.47 -18.62 -14.27
CA VAL A 160 -21.69 -18.47 -13.45
C VAL A 160 -21.40 -17.64 -12.18
N PRO A 161 -22.41 -17.13 -11.47
CA PRO A 161 -22.23 -16.32 -10.28
C PRO A 161 -21.38 -17.00 -9.19
N GLU A 162 -21.44 -18.30 -9.08
CA GLU A 162 -20.68 -19.10 -8.11
C GLU A 162 -19.16 -19.03 -8.33
N ASP A 163 -18.74 -18.90 -9.59
CA ASP A 163 -17.32 -18.77 -9.96
C ASP A 163 -16.71 -17.43 -9.50
N LEU A 164 -17.54 -16.42 -9.24
CA LEU A 164 -17.08 -15.10 -8.79
C LEU A 164 -16.36 -15.17 -7.44
N VAL A 165 -16.74 -16.10 -6.57
CA VAL A 165 -16.07 -16.33 -5.28
C VAL A 165 -14.64 -16.81 -5.52
N PHE A 166 -14.46 -17.78 -6.43
CA PHE A 166 -13.15 -18.29 -6.81
C PHE A 166 -12.28 -17.17 -7.42
N LEU A 167 -12.84 -16.41 -8.37
CA LEU A 167 -12.14 -15.29 -8.99
C LEU A 167 -11.73 -14.24 -7.96
N ARG A 168 -12.60 -13.94 -6.98
CA ARG A 168 -12.32 -12.96 -5.93
C ARG A 168 -11.24 -13.41 -4.95
N GLN A 169 -11.29 -14.67 -4.53
CA GLN A 169 -10.41 -15.19 -3.48
C GLN A 169 -9.05 -15.64 -4.02
N SER A 170 -9.03 -16.30 -5.18
CA SER A 170 -7.83 -16.94 -5.72
C SER A 170 -7.17 -16.14 -6.84
N ILE A 171 -7.94 -15.49 -7.71
CA ILE A 171 -7.41 -14.80 -8.89
C ILE A 171 -7.15 -13.31 -8.62
N ALA A 172 -8.08 -12.60 -7.99
CA ALA A 172 -7.90 -11.16 -7.73
C ALA A 172 -6.59 -10.81 -7.01
N PRO A 173 -6.07 -11.59 -6.02
CA PRO A 173 -4.78 -11.30 -5.41
C PRO A 173 -3.59 -11.32 -6.38
N VAL A 174 -3.67 -12.08 -7.48
CA VAL A 174 -2.61 -12.17 -8.49
C VAL A 174 -2.45 -10.85 -9.26
N MET A 175 -3.52 -10.03 -9.33
CA MET A 175 -3.50 -8.73 -9.98
C MET A 175 -2.49 -7.74 -9.37
N ARG A 176 -1.96 -8.00 -8.18
CA ARG A 176 -0.83 -7.24 -7.59
C ARG A 176 0.43 -7.27 -8.46
N ALA A 177 0.53 -8.22 -9.38
CA ALA A 177 1.64 -8.36 -10.32
C ALA A 177 1.54 -7.42 -11.55
N THR A 178 0.44 -6.68 -11.72
CA THR A 178 0.25 -5.75 -12.84
C THR A 178 1.39 -4.73 -12.89
N ALA A 179 1.99 -4.58 -14.07
CA ALA A 179 3.05 -3.60 -14.32
C ALA A 179 2.45 -2.20 -14.64
N ASN A 180 3.28 -1.16 -14.48
CA ASN A 180 2.98 0.22 -14.90
C ASN A 180 1.67 0.79 -14.31
N VAL A 181 1.47 0.60 -13.01
CA VAL A 181 0.26 1.07 -12.31
C VAL A 181 0.30 2.59 -12.12
N GLU A 182 -0.51 3.31 -12.89
CA GLU A 182 -0.76 4.73 -12.68
C GLU A 182 -1.93 4.92 -11.70
N ALA A 183 -1.63 5.36 -10.49
CA ALA A 183 -2.60 5.40 -9.39
C ALA A 183 -3.83 6.28 -9.69
N LYS A 184 -3.67 7.40 -10.42
CA LYS A 184 -4.79 8.29 -10.78
C LYS A 184 -5.75 7.62 -11.77
N SER A 185 -5.20 6.96 -12.79
CA SER A 185 -5.97 6.22 -13.81
C SER A 185 -6.76 5.07 -13.17
N TYR A 186 -6.11 4.29 -12.29
CA TYR A 186 -6.78 3.20 -11.58
C TYR A 186 -7.89 3.69 -10.65
N ARG A 187 -7.67 4.82 -9.94
CA ARG A 187 -8.70 5.39 -9.06
C ARG A 187 -9.92 5.81 -9.87
N LEU A 188 -9.73 6.52 -10.98
CA LEU A 188 -10.84 6.91 -11.85
C LEU A 188 -11.61 5.69 -12.38
N GLN A 189 -10.90 4.63 -12.80
CA GLN A 189 -11.55 3.41 -13.27
C GLN A 189 -12.36 2.73 -12.17
N ILE A 190 -11.85 2.65 -10.94
CA ILE A 190 -12.56 2.10 -9.80
C ILE A 190 -13.84 2.91 -9.53
N ASP A 191 -13.73 4.24 -9.44
CA ASP A 191 -14.85 5.13 -9.17
C ASP A 191 -15.94 5.00 -10.25
N LEU A 192 -15.56 4.87 -11.55
CA LEU A 192 -16.49 4.64 -12.65
C LEU A 192 -17.19 3.28 -12.58
N VAL A 193 -16.47 2.23 -12.23
CA VAL A 193 -17.03 0.88 -12.05
C VAL A 193 -17.99 0.85 -10.87
N GLU A 194 -17.61 1.44 -9.72
CA GLU A 194 -18.45 1.53 -8.52
C GLU A 194 -19.72 2.35 -8.78
N LEU A 195 -19.61 3.47 -9.52
CA LEU A 195 -20.76 4.27 -9.95
C LEU A 195 -21.68 3.44 -10.89
N GLY A 196 -21.11 2.75 -11.88
CA GLY A 196 -21.85 1.89 -12.78
C GLY A 196 -22.58 0.76 -12.04
N THR A 197 -21.96 0.20 -11.00
CA THR A 197 -22.57 -0.81 -10.13
C THR A 197 -23.75 -0.23 -9.35
N ALA A 198 -23.58 0.96 -8.75
CA ALA A 198 -24.64 1.63 -8.00
C ALA A 198 -25.84 2.01 -8.89
N LEU A 199 -25.61 2.46 -10.14
CA LEU A 199 -26.67 2.74 -11.11
C LEU A 199 -27.36 1.47 -11.61
N ALA A 200 -26.64 0.35 -11.59
CA ALA A 200 -27.16 -0.94 -11.95
C ALA A 200 -27.84 -1.68 -10.77
N ALA A 201 -27.67 -1.31 -9.54
CA ALA A 201 -28.34 -1.91 -8.39
C ALA A 201 -29.78 -1.40 -8.24
#